data_b06f0b246901dc8ab4893921b11ac06a
#
_entry.id   b06f0b246901dc8ab4893921b11ac06a
#
_cell.length_a   1.000
_cell.length_b   1.000
_cell.length_c   1.000
_cell.angle_alpha   90.00
_cell.angle_beta   90.00
_cell.angle_gamma   90.00
#
_symmetry.space_group_name_H-M   'P 1'
#
loop_
_entity.id
_entity.type
_entity.pdbx_description
1 polymer ?
#
loop_
_entity_poly.entity_id
_entity_poly.type
_entity_poly.pdbx_seq_one_letter_code
_entity_poly.pdbx_strand_id
1 'polypeptide(L)'
;MSDSTWQDPAGTRANPAQAPGDDGPQFRRSVGLFPAIAVNMIQICGVGPFLTIPAIVAVMNGPLAVIGWIFGALLAMSDGLVWAELGAAMPGAGGTYLYVREAFQYRTGKLMPFLFVWTAMLSIPLIMSTGVIGFVQYLGFFLPNLAPWQTHAISIAVVAVVVLALYRRIESIRALSAVLWIIMVLAVGLTTAAAYSDFHLDLAMSLPPDAGDIGKFFTGLGAGLIIAIYDYAGYNTTAYMGDELKNPGRVMPRSIIVSIIAMMVFYLAMNIGVIGTVRWQDVAKSTSVASLVVSRNWGHGAAAFVTVLILIAAFASVFAGLLGGSRVPFHAARDGVFLSAFGRLHPQHNFPHVALLVMGVVTAAGTFFDLTTVINMLIAVAVLLQAVAQIAALTVLRRRQPALHRPYRQWLYPIPSLVALVGWLYVFYATDHRSQLMSTIWIALGLIAFLIWARVARQWPFGPKHIRETFLERQKSAASH
;
A
#
# COMPACT_ATOMS: atom_id res chain seq x y z
N MET A 1 -3.87 -5.93 -49.84
CA MET A 1 -5.30 -5.83 -49.99
C MET A 1 -5.99 -6.50 -48.87
N SER A 2 -6.86 -5.81 -48.27
CA SER A 2 -7.84 -5.90 -47.16
C SER A 2 -7.30 -5.71 -45.75
N ASP A 3 -7.29 -4.43 -45.42
CA ASP A 3 -7.37 -3.88 -44.08
C ASP A 3 -8.65 -4.38 -43.41
N SER A 4 -8.54 -5.22 -42.37
CA SER A 4 -9.66 -5.51 -41.49
C SER A 4 -9.40 -4.82 -40.14
N THR A 5 -9.65 -3.52 -40.09
CA THR A 5 -9.80 -2.76 -38.87
C THR A 5 -11.11 -3.21 -38.20
N TRP A 6 -11.00 -4.03 -37.15
CA TRP A 6 -12.13 -4.28 -36.25
C TRP A 6 -12.44 -2.98 -35.49
N GLN A 7 -13.53 -2.33 -35.89
CA GLN A 7 -14.16 -1.26 -35.10
C GLN A 7 -15.30 -1.88 -34.31
N ASP A 8 -15.21 -1.75 -32.98
CA ASP A 8 -16.33 -2.01 -32.08
C ASP A 8 -17.44 -0.98 -32.35
N PRO A 9 -18.73 -1.38 -32.42
CA PRO A 9 -19.85 -0.46 -32.68
C PRO A 9 -19.99 0.69 -31.69
N ALA A 10 -19.26 0.69 -30.57
CA ALA A 10 -19.22 1.76 -29.56
C ALA A 10 -18.05 2.73 -29.68
N GLY A 11 -17.18 2.62 -30.71
CA GLY A 11 -16.09 3.59 -30.99
C GLY A 11 -14.95 3.59 -29.97
N THR A 12 -14.85 2.58 -29.10
CA THR A 12 -13.76 2.43 -28.14
C THR A 12 -12.66 1.56 -28.73
N ARG A 13 -11.47 2.13 -28.96
CA ARG A 13 -10.28 1.38 -29.40
C ARG A 13 -9.96 0.29 -28.38
N ALA A 14 -9.89 -0.98 -28.83
CA ALA A 14 -9.52 -2.12 -27.99
C ALA A 14 -8.16 -1.90 -27.32
N ASN A 15 -8.08 -2.20 -26.04
CA ASN A 15 -6.85 -2.13 -25.26
C ASN A 15 -5.90 -3.25 -25.69
N PRO A 16 -4.69 -2.97 -26.18
CA PRO A 16 -3.76 -3.99 -26.68
C PRO A 16 -3.21 -4.95 -25.59
N ALA A 17 -3.61 -4.76 -24.33
CA ALA A 17 -3.25 -5.65 -23.22
C ALA A 17 -4.25 -6.80 -22.99
N GLN A 18 -5.35 -6.89 -23.76
CA GLN A 18 -6.31 -7.99 -23.67
C GLN A 18 -5.95 -9.09 -24.68
N ALA A 19 -5.70 -10.31 -24.15
CA ALA A 19 -5.59 -11.48 -25.00
C ALA A 19 -6.96 -11.77 -25.66
N PRO A 20 -6.98 -12.17 -26.97
CA PRO A 20 -8.22 -12.58 -27.64
C PRO A 20 -8.77 -13.84 -26.94
N GLY A 21 -9.94 -13.77 -26.32
CA GLY A 21 -10.62 -14.92 -25.72
C GLY A 21 -10.98 -14.80 -24.22
N ASP A 22 -10.83 -13.62 -23.60
CA ASP A 22 -11.25 -13.44 -22.20
C ASP A 22 -12.73 -12.97 -22.14
N ASP A 23 -13.66 -13.90 -22.33
CA ASP A 23 -15.11 -13.71 -22.13
C ASP A 23 -15.52 -13.74 -20.65
N GLY A 24 -14.58 -13.43 -19.73
CA GLY A 24 -14.85 -13.27 -18.32
C GLY A 24 -15.73 -12.04 -18.04
N PRO A 25 -16.46 -11.99 -16.91
CA PRO A 25 -17.31 -10.85 -16.56
C PRO A 25 -16.47 -9.57 -16.49
N GLN A 26 -16.63 -8.68 -17.46
CA GLN A 26 -15.95 -7.40 -17.50
C GLN A 26 -16.49 -6.49 -16.39
N PHE A 27 -15.58 -5.94 -15.58
CA PHE A 27 -15.95 -4.95 -14.57
C PHE A 27 -16.53 -3.69 -15.22
N ARG A 28 -17.70 -3.24 -14.77
CA ARG A 28 -18.28 -1.98 -15.24
C ARG A 28 -17.42 -0.82 -14.78
N ARG A 29 -16.91 0.01 -15.70
CA ARG A 29 -16.22 1.27 -15.40
C ARG A 29 -17.17 2.26 -14.73
N SER A 30 -17.21 2.24 -13.40
CA SER A 30 -18.20 2.97 -12.62
C SER A 30 -17.60 3.95 -11.61
N VAL A 31 -16.28 3.83 -11.30
CA VAL A 31 -15.59 4.61 -10.28
C VAL A 31 -15.10 5.92 -10.88
N GLY A 32 -15.67 7.04 -10.44
CA GLY A 32 -15.25 8.40 -10.80
C GLY A 32 -14.10 8.92 -9.94
N LEU A 33 -13.73 10.21 -10.12
CA LEU A 33 -12.57 10.81 -9.43
C LEU A 33 -12.73 10.83 -7.91
N PHE A 34 -13.86 11.31 -7.39
CA PHE A 34 -14.06 11.43 -5.93
C PHE A 34 -14.05 10.07 -5.22
N PRO A 35 -14.78 9.04 -5.67
CA PRO A 35 -14.65 7.71 -5.09
C PRO A 35 -13.23 7.13 -5.19
N ALA A 36 -12.49 7.41 -6.26
CA ALA A 36 -11.11 6.97 -6.41
C ALA A 36 -10.18 7.63 -5.38
N ILE A 37 -10.34 8.95 -5.14
CA ILE A 37 -9.61 9.67 -4.08
C ILE A 37 -9.97 9.06 -2.71
N ALA A 38 -11.26 8.86 -2.43
CA ALA A 38 -11.72 8.32 -1.17
C ALA A 38 -11.12 6.92 -0.88
N VAL A 39 -11.08 6.05 -1.89
CA VAL A 39 -10.48 4.70 -1.75
C VAL A 39 -8.98 4.78 -1.42
N ASN A 40 -8.24 5.64 -2.12
CA ASN A 40 -6.82 5.85 -1.79
C ASN A 40 -6.66 6.40 -0.37
N MET A 41 -7.45 7.43 0.02
CA MET A 41 -7.38 8.03 1.36
C MET A 41 -7.71 7.04 2.47
N ILE A 42 -8.72 6.18 2.31
CA ILE A 42 -9.06 5.12 3.27
C ILE A 42 -7.86 4.18 3.46
N GLN A 43 -7.23 3.80 2.35
CA GLN A 43 -6.11 2.86 2.39
C GLN A 43 -4.85 3.49 2.97
N ILE A 44 -4.59 4.78 2.69
CA ILE A 44 -3.48 5.54 3.26
C ILE A 44 -3.69 5.71 4.77
N CYS A 45 -4.85 6.21 5.19
CA CYS A 45 -5.07 6.55 6.59
C CYS A 45 -5.14 5.29 7.47
N GLY A 46 -6.04 4.36 7.15
CA GLY A 46 -6.25 3.17 7.98
C GLY A 46 -6.32 3.52 9.47
N VAL A 47 -5.55 2.80 10.27
CA VAL A 47 -5.27 3.11 11.68
C VAL A 47 -3.86 3.70 11.87
N GLY A 48 -3.08 3.76 10.79
CA GLY A 48 -1.66 4.11 10.78
C GLY A 48 -1.33 5.33 11.63
N PRO A 49 -1.79 6.55 11.28
CA PRO A 49 -1.35 7.79 11.94
C PRO A 49 -1.67 7.82 13.44
N PHE A 50 -2.71 7.12 13.87
CA PHE A 50 -3.04 7.03 15.30
C PHE A 50 -2.04 6.19 16.09
N LEU A 51 -1.27 5.31 15.42
CA LEU A 51 -0.26 4.44 16.01
C LEU A 51 1.15 4.99 15.84
N THR A 52 1.38 5.67 14.73
CA THR A 52 2.71 6.03 14.29
C THR A 52 3.15 7.42 14.72
N ILE A 53 2.21 8.32 15.09
CA ILE A 53 2.56 9.62 15.68
C ILE A 53 3.47 9.47 16.89
N PRO A 54 3.18 8.61 17.89
CA PRO A 54 4.12 8.38 18.99
C PRO A 54 5.49 7.88 18.51
N ALA A 55 5.50 6.95 17.57
CA ALA A 55 6.73 6.34 17.07
C ALA A 55 7.61 7.35 16.31
N ILE A 56 7.04 8.17 15.40
CA ILE A 56 7.82 9.17 14.65
C ILE A 56 8.29 10.30 15.56
N VAL A 57 7.47 10.71 16.54
CA VAL A 57 7.85 11.71 17.55
C VAL A 57 8.99 11.20 18.42
N ALA A 58 9.01 9.90 18.75
CA ALA A 58 10.10 9.28 19.52
C ALA A 58 11.41 9.25 18.72
N VAL A 59 11.40 8.77 17.46
CA VAL A 59 12.63 8.61 16.67
C VAL A 59 13.17 9.92 16.10
N MET A 60 12.31 10.94 15.92
CA MET A 60 12.66 12.27 15.43
C MET A 60 12.88 13.29 16.56
N ASN A 61 12.78 12.84 17.82
CA ASN A 61 12.93 13.71 19.01
C ASN A 61 11.97 14.91 19.00
N GLY A 62 10.68 14.64 19.03
CA GLY A 62 9.66 15.67 19.23
C GLY A 62 9.26 16.42 17.96
N PRO A 63 9.33 17.79 17.94
CA PRO A 63 8.81 18.59 16.82
C PRO A 63 9.48 18.34 15.48
N LEU A 64 10.71 17.78 15.46
CA LEU A 64 11.38 17.37 14.22
C LEU A 64 10.61 16.30 13.44
N ALA A 65 9.66 15.61 14.07
CA ALA A 65 8.73 14.67 13.43
C ALA A 65 7.96 15.31 12.23
N VAL A 66 7.65 16.61 12.31
CA VAL A 66 7.01 17.37 11.22
C VAL A 66 7.85 17.31 9.95
N ILE A 67 9.16 17.39 10.06
CA ILE A 67 10.09 17.27 8.94
C ILE A 67 10.04 15.86 8.34
N GLY A 68 9.99 14.83 9.19
CA GLY A 68 9.82 13.45 8.75
C GLY A 68 8.54 13.24 7.91
N TRP A 69 7.42 13.83 8.32
CA TRP A 69 6.15 13.80 7.57
C TRP A 69 6.25 14.51 6.21
N ILE A 70 6.92 15.67 6.15
CA ILE A 70 7.13 16.43 4.89
C ILE A 70 7.99 15.62 3.92
N PHE A 71 9.12 15.07 4.39
CA PHE A 71 9.98 14.24 3.54
C PHE A 71 9.31 12.92 3.13
N GLY A 72 8.50 12.33 4.01
CA GLY A 72 7.67 11.17 3.69
C GLY A 72 6.66 11.47 2.57
N ALA A 73 5.98 12.62 2.65
CA ALA A 73 5.07 13.08 1.60
C ALA A 73 5.79 13.33 0.27
N LEU A 74 6.98 13.92 0.31
CA LEU A 74 7.81 14.17 -0.88
C LEU A 74 8.24 12.86 -1.55
N LEU A 75 8.64 11.86 -0.76
CA LEU A 75 8.97 10.54 -1.26
C LEU A 75 7.74 9.84 -1.83
N ALA A 76 6.62 9.84 -1.09
CA ALA A 76 5.35 9.28 -1.54
C ALA A 76 4.84 9.93 -2.84
N MET A 77 4.97 11.26 -2.95
CA MET A 77 4.61 12.00 -4.16
C MET A 77 5.50 11.61 -5.34
N SER A 78 6.82 11.54 -5.11
CA SER A 78 7.79 11.18 -6.15
C SER A 78 7.54 9.77 -6.70
N ASP A 79 7.26 8.81 -5.84
CA ASP A 79 6.88 7.44 -6.21
C ASP A 79 5.47 7.40 -6.80
N GLY A 80 4.52 8.13 -6.23
CA GLY A 80 3.14 8.26 -6.73
C GLY A 80 3.07 8.76 -8.17
N LEU A 81 3.99 9.63 -8.60
CA LEU A 81 4.09 10.07 -10.00
C LEU A 81 4.55 8.94 -10.93
N VAL A 82 5.37 8.00 -10.45
CA VAL A 82 5.75 6.77 -11.21
C VAL A 82 4.51 5.89 -11.38
N TRP A 83 3.75 5.66 -10.31
CA TRP A 83 2.49 4.91 -10.35
C TRP A 83 1.46 5.56 -11.27
N ALA A 84 1.35 6.88 -11.22
CA ALA A 84 0.41 7.65 -12.01
C ALA A 84 0.65 7.48 -13.52
N GLU A 85 1.91 7.48 -13.97
CA GLU A 85 2.22 7.27 -15.38
C GLU A 85 2.01 5.82 -15.81
N LEU A 86 2.54 4.86 -15.05
CA LEU A 86 2.40 3.44 -15.37
C LEU A 86 0.93 3.01 -15.38
N GLY A 87 0.17 3.43 -14.37
CA GLY A 87 -1.24 3.10 -14.27
C GLY A 87 -2.12 3.77 -15.32
N ALA A 88 -1.82 5.01 -15.71
CA ALA A 88 -2.52 5.67 -16.79
C ALA A 88 -2.24 5.04 -18.16
N ALA A 89 -0.99 4.56 -18.38
CA ALA A 89 -0.59 3.92 -19.62
C ALA A 89 -1.10 2.48 -19.75
N MET A 90 -1.22 1.78 -18.64
CA MET A 90 -1.62 0.37 -18.57
C MET A 90 -2.73 0.17 -17.52
N PRO A 91 -3.93 0.71 -17.73
CA PRO A 91 -5.03 0.58 -16.78
C PRO A 91 -5.56 -0.85 -16.82
N GLY A 92 -5.32 -1.62 -15.75
CA GLY A 92 -5.75 -3.00 -15.60
C GLY A 92 -5.79 -3.41 -14.13
N ALA A 93 -6.45 -4.52 -13.82
CA ALA A 93 -6.40 -5.11 -12.49
C ALA A 93 -5.04 -5.77 -12.28
N GLY A 94 -4.29 -5.31 -11.26
CA GLY A 94 -3.00 -5.92 -10.92
C GLY A 94 -1.87 -4.95 -10.61
N GLY A 95 -2.01 -3.67 -10.95
CA GLY A 95 -1.02 -2.64 -10.60
C GLY A 95 0.41 -3.00 -11.00
N THR A 96 1.35 -2.95 -10.04
CA THR A 96 2.79 -3.23 -10.29
C THR A 96 3.04 -4.60 -10.92
N TYR A 97 2.24 -5.62 -10.61
CA TYR A 97 2.33 -6.92 -11.25
C TYR A 97 2.32 -6.78 -12.79
N LEU A 98 1.35 -6.03 -13.32
CA LEU A 98 1.21 -5.79 -14.75
C LEU A 98 2.41 -5.00 -15.30
N TYR A 99 2.85 -3.94 -14.61
CA TYR A 99 3.92 -3.07 -15.07
C TYR A 99 5.26 -3.80 -15.11
N VAL A 100 5.57 -4.59 -14.10
CA VAL A 100 6.78 -5.40 -14.01
C VAL A 100 6.75 -6.52 -15.04
N ARG A 101 5.59 -7.14 -15.28
CA ARG A 101 5.41 -8.13 -16.35
C ARG A 101 5.74 -7.52 -17.70
N GLU A 102 5.10 -6.43 -18.08
CA GLU A 102 5.30 -5.78 -19.38
C GLU A 102 6.73 -5.27 -19.59
N ALA A 103 7.37 -4.75 -18.54
CA ALA A 103 8.72 -4.22 -18.62
C ALA A 103 9.80 -5.32 -18.78
N PHE A 104 9.64 -6.45 -18.10
CA PHE A 104 10.74 -7.42 -17.93
C PHE A 104 10.50 -8.79 -18.55
N GLN A 105 9.25 -9.17 -18.91
CA GLN A 105 8.94 -10.53 -19.40
C GLN A 105 9.78 -10.98 -20.60
N TYR A 106 10.20 -10.07 -21.47
CA TYR A 106 11.02 -10.36 -22.64
C TYR A 106 12.45 -10.84 -22.29
N ARG A 107 12.97 -10.52 -21.09
CA ARG A 107 14.30 -10.97 -20.59
C ARG A 107 14.20 -12.05 -19.52
N THR A 108 13.28 -11.85 -18.57
CA THR A 108 13.19 -12.68 -17.37
C THR A 108 11.99 -13.62 -17.38
N GLY A 109 11.22 -13.63 -18.48
CA GLY A 109 10.00 -14.41 -18.56
C GLY A 109 9.06 -14.07 -17.41
N LYS A 110 8.65 -15.09 -16.67
CA LYS A 110 7.72 -14.94 -15.54
C LYS A 110 8.40 -14.65 -14.19
N LEU A 111 9.74 -14.56 -14.14
CA LEU A 111 10.48 -14.39 -12.88
C LEU A 111 10.08 -13.12 -12.12
N MET A 112 10.17 -11.96 -12.77
CA MET A 112 9.89 -10.69 -12.07
C MET A 112 8.44 -10.57 -11.60
N PRO A 113 7.41 -10.88 -12.41
CA PRO A 113 6.04 -10.87 -11.92
C PRO A 113 5.77 -11.94 -10.85
N PHE A 114 6.42 -13.12 -10.90
CA PHE A 114 6.33 -14.12 -9.84
C PHE A 114 6.90 -13.59 -8.53
N LEU A 115 8.10 -13.01 -8.54
CA LEU A 115 8.75 -12.44 -7.36
C LEU A 115 7.94 -11.27 -6.77
N PHE A 116 7.30 -10.46 -7.62
CA PHE A 116 6.38 -9.43 -7.15
C PHE A 116 5.23 -10.03 -6.34
N VAL A 117 4.56 -11.06 -6.87
CA VAL A 117 3.45 -11.73 -6.17
C VAL A 117 3.95 -12.42 -4.89
N TRP A 118 5.13 -13.06 -4.95
CA TRP A 118 5.77 -13.67 -3.79
C TRP A 118 6.01 -12.66 -2.66
N THR A 119 6.52 -11.47 -2.98
CA THR A 119 6.68 -10.41 -1.97
C THR A 119 5.35 -9.85 -1.50
N ALA A 120 4.34 -9.74 -2.36
CA ALA A 120 3.00 -9.31 -1.98
C ALA A 120 2.34 -10.27 -0.98
N MET A 121 2.65 -11.58 -1.06
CA MET A 121 2.16 -12.60 -0.12
C MET A 121 2.70 -12.41 1.32
N LEU A 122 3.73 -11.60 1.51
CA LEU A 122 4.23 -11.19 2.83
C LEU A 122 3.86 -9.74 3.15
N SER A 123 4.08 -8.80 2.22
CA SER A 123 3.89 -7.37 2.48
C SER A 123 2.42 -7.02 2.78
N ILE A 124 1.46 -7.58 2.05
CA ILE A 124 0.04 -7.30 2.29
C ILE A 124 -0.40 -7.81 3.68
N PRO A 125 -0.14 -9.07 4.08
CA PRO A 125 -0.44 -9.53 5.43
C PRO A 125 0.26 -8.71 6.53
N LEU A 126 1.50 -8.26 6.34
CA LEU A 126 2.19 -7.43 7.33
C LEU A 126 1.48 -6.08 7.52
N ILE A 127 0.99 -5.43 6.45
CA ILE A 127 0.14 -4.24 6.59
C ILE A 127 -1.12 -4.57 7.40
N MET A 128 -1.74 -5.71 7.16
CA MET A 128 -2.94 -6.10 7.92
C MET A 128 -2.61 -6.41 9.38
N SER A 129 -1.44 -6.99 9.65
CA SER A 129 -0.98 -7.22 11.03
C SER A 129 -0.84 -5.92 11.82
N THR A 130 -0.34 -4.85 11.21
CA THR A 130 -0.27 -3.54 11.88
C THR A 130 -1.66 -3.00 12.22
N GLY A 131 -2.64 -3.20 11.32
CA GLY A 131 -4.04 -2.84 11.57
C GLY A 131 -4.64 -3.60 12.76
N VAL A 132 -4.34 -4.90 12.88
CA VAL A 132 -4.79 -5.73 14.01
C VAL A 132 -4.08 -5.32 15.32
N ILE A 133 -2.77 -5.10 15.26
CA ILE A 133 -2.00 -4.62 16.43
C ILE A 133 -2.59 -3.28 16.90
N GLY A 134 -2.87 -2.37 15.98
CA GLY A 134 -3.50 -1.10 16.29
C GLY A 134 -4.90 -1.24 16.90
N PHE A 135 -5.70 -2.14 16.37
CA PHE A 135 -7.00 -2.45 16.95
C PHE A 135 -6.86 -2.85 18.43
N VAL A 136 -5.94 -3.75 18.75
CA VAL A 136 -5.74 -4.23 20.12
C VAL A 136 -5.14 -3.14 21.02
N GLN A 137 -4.22 -2.31 20.52
CA GLN A 137 -3.68 -1.18 21.28
C GLN A 137 -4.78 -0.17 21.67
N TYR A 138 -5.67 0.19 20.75
CA TYR A 138 -6.80 1.08 21.03
C TYR A 138 -7.89 0.42 21.88
N LEU A 139 -8.07 -0.90 21.77
CA LEU A 139 -8.94 -1.64 22.68
C LEU A 139 -8.46 -1.57 24.14
N GLY A 140 -7.15 -1.43 24.36
CA GLY A 140 -6.53 -1.20 25.66
C GLY A 140 -7.05 0.05 26.40
N PHE A 141 -7.64 1.03 25.69
CA PHE A 141 -8.32 2.16 26.30
C PHE A 141 -9.54 1.72 27.14
N PHE A 142 -10.27 0.71 26.68
CA PHE A 142 -11.44 0.14 27.39
C PHE A 142 -11.06 -1.01 28.30
N LEU A 143 -10.00 -1.74 27.95
CA LEU A 143 -9.53 -2.92 28.68
C LEU A 143 -8.07 -2.71 29.11
N PRO A 144 -7.81 -1.87 30.12
CA PRO A 144 -6.46 -1.66 30.62
C PRO A 144 -5.95 -2.97 31.26
N ASN A 145 -4.64 -3.20 31.18
CA ASN A 145 -3.97 -4.37 31.80
C ASN A 145 -4.25 -5.73 31.12
N LEU A 146 -4.40 -5.77 29.81
CA LEU A 146 -4.41 -7.02 29.06
C LEU A 146 -3.08 -7.76 29.23
N ALA A 147 -3.14 -9.03 29.62
CA ALA A 147 -1.96 -9.88 29.64
C ALA A 147 -1.47 -10.16 28.21
N PRO A 148 -0.16 -10.41 27.96
CA PRO A 148 0.36 -10.65 26.62
C PRO A 148 -0.37 -11.76 25.85
N TRP A 149 -0.74 -12.84 26.52
CA TRP A 149 -1.50 -13.91 25.87
C TRP A 149 -2.90 -13.49 25.43
N GLN A 150 -3.58 -12.61 26.20
CA GLN A 150 -4.90 -12.05 25.85
C GLN A 150 -4.80 -11.14 24.63
N THR A 151 -3.74 -10.32 24.56
CA THR A 151 -3.44 -9.48 23.41
C THR A 151 -3.31 -10.32 22.12
N HIS A 152 -2.55 -11.41 22.17
CA HIS A 152 -2.41 -12.32 21.03
C HIS A 152 -3.71 -13.08 20.71
N ALA A 153 -4.43 -13.53 21.74
CA ALA A 153 -5.72 -14.21 21.55
C ALA A 153 -6.75 -13.30 20.86
N ILE A 154 -6.85 -12.04 21.29
CA ILE A 154 -7.74 -11.04 20.67
C ILE A 154 -7.30 -10.76 19.23
N SER A 155 -5.99 -10.61 18.98
CA SER A 155 -5.45 -10.40 17.64
C SER A 155 -5.84 -11.55 16.69
N ILE A 156 -5.66 -12.79 17.10
CA ILE A 156 -6.05 -13.98 16.35
C ILE A 156 -7.56 -14.00 16.13
N ALA A 157 -8.36 -13.68 17.16
CA ALA A 157 -9.82 -13.63 17.06
C ALA A 157 -10.28 -12.57 16.04
N VAL A 158 -9.67 -11.37 16.01
CA VAL A 158 -9.98 -10.33 15.05
C VAL A 158 -9.69 -10.82 13.62
N VAL A 159 -8.51 -11.41 13.39
CA VAL A 159 -8.18 -11.98 12.08
C VAL A 159 -9.17 -13.07 11.68
N ALA A 160 -9.50 -13.99 12.59
CA ALA A 160 -10.45 -15.06 12.35
C ALA A 160 -11.85 -14.51 11.99
N VAL A 161 -12.34 -13.51 12.73
CA VAL A 161 -13.63 -12.84 12.44
C VAL A 161 -13.60 -12.18 11.05
N VAL A 162 -12.52 -11.50 10.69
CA VAL A 162 -12.36 -10.89 9.36
C VAL A 162 -12.37 -11.95 8.27
N VAL A 163 -11.59 -13.03 8.42
CA VAL A 163 -11.54 -14.12 7.44
C VAL A 163 -12.92 -14.78 7.32
N LEU A 164 -13.60 -15.09 8.41
CA LEU A 164 -14.94 -15.68 8.42
C LEU A 164 -15.99 -14.74 7.79
N ALA A 165 -15.90 -13.43 8.05
CA ALA A 165 -16.78 -12.45 7.44
C ALA A 165 -16.58 -12.38 5.91
N LEU A 166 -15.33 -12.50 5.45
CA LEU A 166 -14.99 -12.54 4.02
C LEU A 166 -15.44 -13.84 3.32
N TYR A 167 -15.67 -14.91 4.07
CA TYR A 167 -16.29 -16.14 3.54
C TYR A 167 -17.76 -15.96 3.18
N ARG A 168 -18.43 -14.95 3.70
CA ARG A 168 -19.81 -14.59 3.36
C ARG A 168 -19.82 -13.59 2.21
N ARG A 169 -20.76 -13.71 1.28
CA ARG A 169 -20.90 -12.81 0.14
C ARG A 169 -21.25 -11.40 0.61
N ILE A 170 -20.37 -10.43 0.32
CA ILE A 170 -20.65 -9.01 0.61
C ILE A 170 -21.13 -8.34 -0.67
N GLU A 171 -22.42 -8.00 -0.71
CA GLU A 171 -23.07 -7.45 -1.90
C GLU A 171 -22.81 -5.96 -2.13
N SER A 172 -22.23 -5.21 -1.15
CA SER A 172 -22.11 -3.75 -1.23
C SER A 172 -20.76 -3.20 -0.75
N ILE A 173 -19.69 -3.50 -1.49
CA ILE A 173 -18.35 -2.94 -1.21
C ILE A 173 -18.36 -1.39 -1.31
N ARG A 174 -19.18 -0.80 -2.19
CA ARG A 174 -19.23 0.66 -2.40
C ARG A 174 -19.81 1.41 -1.21
N ALA A 175 -20.93 0.94 -0.67
CA ALA A 175 -21.55 1.58 0.50
C ALA A 175 -20.64 1.46 1.71
N LEU A 176 -20.01 0.30 1.91
CA LEU A 176 -19.04 0.07 2.96
C LEU A 176 -17.88 1.07 2.86
N SER A 177 -17.27 1.21 1.68
CA SER A 177 -16.13 2.14 1.50
C SER A 177 -16.52 3.59 1.80
N ALA A 178 -17.72 4.05 1.42
CA ALA A 178 -18.18 5.41 1.72
C ALA A 178 -18.35 5.63 3.23
N VAL A 179 -18.96 4.67 3.94
CA VAL A 179 -19.12 4.73 5.40
C VAL A 179 -17.77 4.74 6.10
N LEU A 180 -16.84 3.91 5.66
CA LEU A 180 -15.49 3.84 6.22
C LEU A 180 -14.71 5.13 6.01
N TRP A 181 -14.86 5.77 4.84
CA TRP A 181 -14.24 7.06 4.58
C TRP A 181 -14.78 8.14 5.53
N ILE A 182 -16.10 8.20 5.77
CA ILE A 182 -16.71 9.12 6.72
C ILE A 182 -16.17 8.86 8.13
N ILE A 183 -16.13 7.61 8.58
CA ILE A 183 -15.62 7.24 9.91
C ILE A 183 -14.15 7.67 10.06
N MET A 184 -13.32 7.43 9.06
CA MET A 184 -11.93 7.84 9.04
C MET A 184 -11.78 9.36 9.14
N VAL A 185 -12.50 10.12 8.30
CA VAL A 185 -12.45 11.60 8.32
C VAL A 185 -12.94 12.15 9.66
N LEU A 186 -13.98 11.55 10.24
CA LEU A 186 -14.46 11.92 11.57
C LEU A 186 -13.42 11.62 12.66
N ALA A 187 -12.79 10.45 12.65
CA ALA A 187 -11.78 10.11 13.65
C ALA A 187 -10.58 11.07 13.60
N VAL A 188 -10.03 11.31 12.40
CA VAL A 188 -8.92 12.26 12.20
C VAL A 188 -9.37 13.69 12.54
N GLY A 189 -10.53 14.12 12.04
CA GLY A 189 -11.06 15.46 12.24
C GLY A 189 -11.34 15.78 13.71
N LEU A 190 -11.99 14.86 14.44
CA LEU A 190 -12.27 15.04 15.86
C LEU A 190 -11.00 15.02 16.71
N THR A 191 -10.05 14.14 16.40
CA THR A 191 -8.74 14.13 17.08
C THR A 191 -8.00 15.44 16.85
N THR A 192 -7.97 15.91 15.61
CA THR A 192 -7.32 17.18 15.25
C THR A 192 -8.03 18.36 15.92
N ALA A 193 -9.35 18.43 15.86
CA ALA A 193 -10.13 19.49 16.51
C ALA A 193 -9.93 19.52 18.02
N ALA A 194 -9.90 18.34 18.68
CA ALA A 194 -9.59 18.25 20.10
C ALA A 194 -8.18 18.76 20.39
N ALA A 195 -7.19 18.41 19.55
CA ALA A 195 -5.83 18.88 19.74
C ALA A 195 -5.71 20.40 19.63
N TYR A 196 -6.41 21.04 18.69
CA TYR A 196 -6.38 22.49 18.54
C TYR A 196 -7.27 23.26 19.52
N SER A 197 -8.10 22.58 20.32
CA SER A 197 -8.93 23.25 21.33
C SER A 197 -8.12 23.74 22.57
N ASP A 198 -6.93 23.16 22.81
CA ASP A 198 -6.01 23.56 23.86
C ASP A 198 -4.55 23.57 23.32
N PHE A 199 -4.34 24.31 22.25
CA PHE A 199 -3.08 24.34 21.52
C PHE A 199 -2.11 25.37 22.11
N HIS A 200 -0.89 24.92 22.45
CA HIS A 200 0.19 25.73 22.95
C HIS A 200 1.40 25.72 21.98
N LEU A 201 1.70 26.86 21.39
CA LEU A 201 2.77 27.01 20.40
C LEU A 201 4.15 26.68 21.00
N ASP A 202 4.39 27.03 22.25
CA ASP A 202 5.62 26.75 22.99
C ASP A 202 5.87 25.24 23.13
N LEU A 203 4.84 24.44 23.31
CA LEU A 203 4.95 22.98 23.29
C LEU A 203 5.30 22.46 21.88
N ALA A 204 4.59 22.97 20.86
CA ALA A 204 4.81 22.57 19.47
C ALA A 204 6.21 22.92 18.95
N MET A 205 6.84 23.96 19.54
CA MET A 205 8.17 24.44 19.17
C MET A 205 9.25 24.01 20.16
N SER A 206 8.96 23.15 21.12
CA SER A 206 9.89 22.68 22.15
C SER A 206 10.93 21.72 21.59
N LEU A 207 11.96 22.26 20.95
CA LEU A 207 13.05 21.46 20.38
C LEU A 207 13.89 20.79 21.47
N PRO A 208 14.37 19.57 21.24
CA PRO A 208 15.30 18.90 22.14
C PRO A 208 16.65 19.62 22.18
N PRO A 209 17.43 19.47 23.27
CA PRO A 209 18.73 20.15 23.40
C PRO A 209 19.74 19.79 22.31
N ASP A 210 19.62 18.62 21.72
CA ASP A 210 20.49 18.08 20.67
C ASP A 210 19.92 18.24 19.24
N ALA A 211 18.92 19.10 19.05
CA ALA A 211 18.31 19.37 17.74
C ALA A 211 19.31 19.85 16.66
N GLY A 212 20.45 20.40 17.07
CA GLY A 212 21.54 20.85 16.17
C GLY A 212 22.52 19.75 15.75
N ASP A 213 22.41 18.52 16.26
CA ASP A 213 23.27 17.41 15.88
C ASP A 213 22.83 16.81 14.53
N ILE A 214 23.60 17.16 13.48
CA ILE A 214 23.32 16.72 12.10
C ILE A 214 23.33 15.18 11.98
N GLY A 215 24.24 14.49 12.66
CA GLY A 215 24.32 13.02 12.61
C GLY A 215 23.07 12.36 13.19
N LYS A 216 22.64 12.81 14.37
CA LYS A 216 21.40 12.34 14.99
C LYS A 216 20.17 12.68 14.16
N PHE A 217 20.15 13.88 13.55
CA PHE A 217 19.06 14.29 12.67
C PHE A 217 18.89 13.33 11.48
N PHE A 218 19.95 13.01 10.74
CA PHE A 218 19.84 12.08 9.60
C PHE A 218 19.51 10.66 10.05
N THR A 219 20.04 10.18 11.17
CA THR A 219 19.65 8.89 11.72
C THR A 219 18.16 8.85 12.09
N GLY A 220 17.68 9.88 12.77
CA GLY A 220 16.28 10.07 13.12
C GLY A 220 15.38 10.20 11.87
N LEU A 221 15.85 10.95 10.86
CA LEU A 221 15.12 11.12 9.59
C LEU A 221 14.96 9.78 8.86
N GLY A 222 15.98 8.94 8.83
CA GLY A 222 15.88 7.61 8.24
C GLY A 222 14.80 6.76 8.91
N ALA A 223 14.81 6.67 10.24
CA ALA A 223 13.79 5.97 11.01
C ALA A 223 12.41 6.63 10.86
N GLY A 224 12.34 7.96 10.86
CA GLY A 224 11.11 8.72 10.65
C GLY A 224 10.52 8.51 9.26
N LEU A 225 11.35 8.41 8.22
CA LEU A 225 10.91 8.13 6.85
C LEU A 225 10.31 6.73 6.72
N ILE A 226 10.87 5.71 7.41
CA ILE A 226 10.27 4.36 7.43
C ILE A 226 8.84 4.44 7.92
N ILE A 227 8.61 5.15 9.02
CA ILE A 227 7.29 5.32 9.64
C ILE A 227 6.38 6.15 8.73
N ALA A 228 6.86 7.29 8.23
CA ALA A 228 6.07 8.18 7.39
C ALA A 228 5.64 7.51 6.09
N ILE A 229 6.56 6.82 5.39
CA ILE A 229 6.22 6.15 4.12
C ILE A 229 5.29 4.96 4.33
N TYR A 230 5.35 4.30 5.48
CA TYR A 230 4.36 3.29 5.87
C TYR A 230 2.97 3.91 5.93
N ASP A 231 2.81 5.07 6.57
CA ASP A 231 1.52 5.76 6.68
C ASP A 231 1.04 6.35 5.36
N TYR A 232 1.94 6.75 4.46
CA TYR A 232 1.54 7.13 3.12
C TYR A 232 1.24 5.93 2.21
N ALA A 233 1.58 4.69 2.57
CA ALA A 233 1.32 3.52 1.74
C ALA A 233 -0.19 3.35 1.49
N GLY A 234 -0.56 3.10 0.21
CA GLY A 234 -1.97 2.97 -0.19
C GLY A 234 -2.43 4.00 -1.24
N TYR A 235 -1.63 5.05 -1.51
CA TYR A 235 -1.94 6.03 -2.58
C TYR A 235 -2.10 5.38 -3.97
N ASN A 236 -1.57 4.20 -4.15
CA ASN A 236 -1.58 3.41 -5.39
C ASN A 236 -2.76 2.42 -5.49
N THR A 237 -3.69 2.43 -4.56
CA THR A 237 -4.82 1.47 -4.52
C THR A 237 -5.66 1.54 -5.79
N THR A 238 -5.86 2.73 -6.36
CA THR A 238 -6.58 2.89 -7.63
C THR A 238 -5.87 2.24 -8.82
N ALA A 239 -4.56 2.01 -8.76
CA ALA A 239 -3.83 1.30 -9.80
C ALA A 239 -4.18 -0.20 -9.85
N TYR A 240 -4.64 -0.78 -8.74
CA TYR A 240 -5.13 -2.16 -8.70
C TYR A 240 -6.58 -2.29 -9.19
N MET A 241 -7.29 -1.17 -9.38
CA MET A 241 -8.68 -1.09 -9.79
C MET A 241 -8.82 -0.43 -11.18
N GLY A 242 -7.78 -0.46 -12.00
CA GLY A 242 -7.73 0.26 -13.28
C GLY A 242 -8.92 -0.04 -14.22
N ASP A 243 -9.45 -1.27 -14.18
CA ASP A 243 -10.57 -1.71 -15.00
C ASP A 243 -11.92 -1.14 -14.53
N GLU A 244 -12.04 -0.73 -13.29
CA GLU A 244 -13.26 -0.16 -12.70
C GLU A 244 -13.34 1.37 -12.84
N LEU A 245 -12.23 2.04 -13.17
CA LEU A 245 -12.15 3.50 -13.26
C LEU A 245 -12.78 4.05 -14.53
N LYS A 246 -13.58 5.12 -14.39
CA LYS A 246 -14.00 5.96 -15.51
C LYS A 246 -12.81 6.79 -15.99
N ASN A 247 -12.48 6.72 -17.29
CA ASN A 247 -11.34 7.46 -17.86
C ASN A 247 -10.04 7.29 -17.03
N PRO A 248 -9.51 6.05 -16.90
CA PRO A 248 -8.40 5.75 -16.00
C PRO A 248 -7.17 6.62 -16.25
N GLY A 249 -6.89 6.99 -17.51
CA GLY A 249 -5.78 7.89 -17.87
C GLY A 249 -5.84 9.28 -17.23
N ARG A 250 -7.00 9.73 -16.75
CA ARG A 250 -7.17 11.02 -16.04
C ARG A 250 -7.50 10.84 -14.57
N VAL A 251 -8.35 9.86 -14.25
CA VAL A 251 -8.83 9.64 -12.87
C VAL A 251 -7.70 9.11 -11.99
N MET A 252 -6.93 8.14 -12.47
CA MET A 252 -5.89 7.50 -11.69
C MET A 252 -4.78 8.47 -11.27
N PRO A 253 -4.13 9.24 -12.19
CA PRO A 253 -3.10 10.20 -11.78
C PRO A 253 -3.63 11.24 -10.78
N ARG A 254 -4.82 11.79 -11.05
CA ARG A 254 -5.42 12.80 -10.17
C ARG A 254 -5.77 12.24 -8.81
N SER A 255 -6.30 11.02 -8.73
CA SER A 255 -6.64 10.41 -7.44
C SER A 255 -5.40 10.15 -6.60
N ILE A 256 -4.30 9.68 -7.20
CA ILE A 256 -3.02 9.46 -6.51
C ILE A 256 -2.47 10.78 -5.95
N ILE A 257 -2.34 11.81 -6.81
CA ILE A 257 -1.76 13.09 -6.42
C ILE A 257 -2.60 13.78 -5.34
N VAL A 258 -3.92 13.87 -5.56
CA VAL A 258 -4.81 14.56 -4.62
C VAL A 258 -4.89 13.83 -3.29
N SER A 259 -4.92 12.49 -3.28
CA SER A 259 -4.95 11.74 -2.02
C SER A 259 -3.66 11.91 -1.20
N ILE A 260 -2.49 11.93 -1.83
CA ILE A 260 -1.22 12.18 -1.12
C ILE A 260 -1.21 13.60 -0.51
N ILE A 261 -1.61 14.62 -1.27
CA ILE A 261 -1.66 16.01 -0.77
C ILE A 261 -2.65 16.14 0.38
N ALA A 262 -3.85 15.58 0.23
CA ALA A 262 -4.88 15.64 1.26
C ALA A 262 -4.42 14.96 2.56
N MET A 263 -3.78 13.79 2.44
CA MET A 263 -3.27 13.06 3.60
C MET A 263 -2.06 13.75 4.23
N MET A 264 -1.20 14.39 3.43
CA MET A 264 -0.11 15.23 3.96
C MET A 264 -0.67 16.35 4.85
N VAL A 265 -1.70 17.05 4.38
CA VAL A 265 -2.34 18.12 5.17
C VAL A 265 -2.95 17.55 6.46
N PHE A 266 -3.66 16.43 6.39
CA PHE A 266 -4.24 15.78 7.57
C PHE A 266 -3.18 15.33 8.57
N TYR A 267 -2.11 14.70 8.12
CA TYR A 267 -1.03 14.21 8.98
C TYR A 267 -0.27 15.35 9.64
N LEU A 268 0.06 16.39 8.88
CA LEU A 268 0.71 17.56 9.43
C LEU A 268 -0.16 18.29 10.46
N ALA A 269 -1.46 18.51 10.12
CA ALA A 269 -2.39 19.13 11.04
C ALA A 269 -2.53 18.34 12.35
N MET A 270 -2.74 17.02 12.24
CA MET A 270 -2.89 16.16 13.42
C MET A 270 -1.60 16.10 14.24
N ASN A 271 -0.43 15.95 13.60
CA ASN A 271 0.85 15.87 14.29
C ASN A 271 1.18 17.16 15.04
N ILE A 272 1.07 18.31 14.37
CA ILE A 272 1.31 19.64 14.98
C ILE A 272 0.34 19.87 16.13
N GLY A 273 -0.95 19.55 15.95
CA GLY A 273 -1.95 19.66 17.01
C GLY A 273 -1.60 18.80 18.24
N VAL A 274 -1.24 17.54 18.02
CA VAL A 274 -0.88 16.60 19.10
C VAL A 274 0.31 17.08 19.92
N ILE A 275 1.41 17.47 19.26
CA ILE A 275 2.63 17.97 19.95
C ILE A 275 2.43 19.37 20.57
N GLY A 276 1.46 20.14 20.08
CA GLY A 276 1.06 21.42 20.66
C GLY A 276 0.10 21.32 21.85
N THR A 277 -0.44 20.13 22.10
CA THR A 277 -1.37 19.91 23.24
C THR A 277 -0.73 19.10 24.35
N VAL A 278 0.09 18.12 24.00
CA VAL A 278 0.74 17.17 24.92
C VAL A 278 2.24 17.28 24.74
N ARG A 279 3.00 17.26 25.82
CA ARG A 279 4.46 17.21 25.75
C ARG A 279 4.91 16.06 24.87
N TRP A 280 5.84 16.30 23.95
CA TRP A 280 6.27 15.29 22.98
C TRP A 280 6.85 14.02 23.66
N GLN A 281 7.44 14.14 24.87
CA GLN A 281 7.94 13.00 25.66
C GLN A 281 6.80 12.08 26.14
N ASP A 282 5.62 12.64 26.42
CA ASP A 282 4.43 11.89 26.82
C ASP A 282 3.72 11.29 25.58
N VAL A 283 3.71 12.04 24.48
CA VAL A 283 3.25 11.54 23.17
C VAL A 283 4.05 10.30 22.76
N ALA A 284 5.40 10.37 22.82
CA ALA A 284 6.29 9.28 22.44
C ALA A 284 6.08 7.97 23.22
N LYS A 285 5.50 8.04 24.42
CA LYS A 285 5.19 6.88 25.28
C LYS A 285 3.77 6.37 25.16
N SER A 286 2.91 7.10 24.43
CA SER A 286 1.49 6.77 24.32
C SER A 286 1.26 5.62 23.35
N THR A 287 0.42 4.66 23.74
CA THR A 287 -0.07 3.58 22.87
C THR A 287 -1.38 3.94 22.16
N SER A 288 -2.06 5.02 22.59
CA SER A 288 -3.35 5.46 22.05
C SER A 288 -3.44 7.00 22.09
N VAL A 289 -2.59 7.65 21.27
CA VAL A 289 -2.39 9.10 21.30
C VAL A 289 -3.67 9.90 21.04
N ALA A 290 -4.53 9.44 20.14
CA ALA A 290 -5.80 10.12 19.87
C ALA A 290 -6.70 10.13 21.11
N SER A 291 -6.83 8.97 21.77
CA SER A 291 -7.62 8.86 23.00
C SER A 291 -7.03 9.72 24.12
N LEU A 292 -5.69 9.80 24.23
CA LEU A 292 -4.99 10.65 25.18
C LEU A 292 -5.34 12.14 24.99
N VAL A 293 -5.19 12.63 23.76
CA VAL A 293 -5.44 14.04 23.40
C VAL A 293 -6.91 14.41 23.61
N VAL A 294 -7.83 13.57 23.11
CA VAL A 294 -9.27 13.82 23.24
C VAL A 294 -9.74 13.74 24.69
N SER A 295 -9.20 12.78 25.46
CA SER A 295 -9.55 12.64 26.88
C SER A 295 -9.10 13.87 27.70
N ARG A 296 -7.90 14.38 27.38
CA ARG A 296 -7.35 15.56 28.05
C ARG A 296 -8.20 16.81 27.83
N ASN A 297 -8.63 17.04 26.57
CA ASN A 297 -9.25 18.31 26.17
C ASN A 297 -10.79 18.26 26.24
N TRP A 298 -11.40 17.12 25.90
CA TRP A 298 -12.87 16.98 25.82
C TRP A 298 -13.44 15.94 26.79
N GLY A 299 -12.60 15.31 27.59
CA GLY A 299 -13.00 14.33 28.61
C GLY A 299 -13.14 12.90 28.10
N HIS A 300 -13.33 11.99 29.04
CA HIS A 300 -13.31 10.54 28.81
C HIS A 300 -14.41 10.05 27.84
N GLY A 301 -15.62 10.64 27.89
CA GLY A 301 -16.72 10.24 27.02
C GLY A 301 -16.44 10.51 25.54
N ALA A 302 -15.87 11.70 25.21
CA ALA A 302 -15.45 12.03 23.86
C ALA A 302 -14.31 11.13 23.39
N ALA A 303 -13.34 10.84 24.26
CA ALA A 303 -12.25 9.92 23.96
C ALA A 303 -12.76 8.50 23.68
N ALA A 304 -13.73 8.00 24.44
CA ALA A 304 -14.36 6.71 24.19
C ALA A 304 -15.02 6.66 22.81
N PHE A 305 -15.76 7.71 22.44
CA PHE A 305 -16.39 7.80 21.12
C PHE A 305 -15.36 7.78 19.98
N VAL A 306 -14.31 8.61 20.06
CA VAL A 306 -13.24 8.63 19.04
C VAL A 306 -12.50 7.28 19.00
N THR A 307 -12.25 6.65 20.13
CA THR A 307 -11.64 5.31 20.21
C THR A 307 -12.48 4.28 19.46
N VAL A 308 -13.80 4.29 19.62
CA VAL A 308 -14.70 3.39 18.87
C VAL A 308 -14.61 3.62 17.39
N LEU A 309 -14.57 4.89 16.93
CA LEU A 309 -14.38 5.19 15.49
C LEU A 309 -13.05 4.61 14.96
N ILE A 310 -11.97 4.73 15.74
CA ILE A 310 -10.65 4.19 15.37
C ILE A 310 -10.69 2.65 15.33
N LEU A 311 -11.34 2.00 16.28
CA LEU A 311 -11.50 0.53 16.28
C LEU A 311 -12.27 0.05 15.05
N ILE A 312 -13.35 0.74 14.67
CA ILE A 312 -14.10 0.43 13.47
C ILE A 312 -13.23 0.64 12.21
N ALA A 313 -12.49 1.74 12.15
CA ALA A 313 -11.59 2.03 11.04
C ALA A 313 -10.48 0.98 10.90
N ALA A 314 -9.88 0.55 12.01
CA ALA A 314 -8.86 -0.50 12.05
C ALA A 314 -9.40 -1.84 11.53
N PHE A 315 -10.54 -2.29 12.07
CA PHE A 315 -11.19 -3.52 11.62
C PHE A 315 -11.52 -3.49 10.13
N ALA A 316 -12.07 -2.38 9.69
CA ALA A 316 -12.48 -2.18 8.32
C ALA A 316 -11.30 -2.14 7.32
N SER A 317 -10.17 -1.55 7.74
CA SER A 317 -8.93 -1.52 6.96
C SER A 317 -8.39 -2.95 6.76
N VAL A 318 -8.32 -3.75 7.83
CA VAL A 318 -7.90 -5.17 7.75
C VAL A 318 -8.83 -5.97 6.84
N PHE A 319 -10.14 -5.76 6.97
CA PHE A 319 -11.15 -6.41 6.14
C PHE A 319 -10.96 -6.08 4.64
N ALA A 320 -10.87 -4.78 4.32
CA ALA A 320 -10.69 -4.32 2.94
C ALA A 320 -9.34 -4.76 2.35
N GLY A 321 -8.28 -4.74 3.15
CA GLY A 321 -6.95 -5.15 2.73
C GLY A 321 -6.84 -6.64 2.44
N LEU A 322 -7.43 -7.52 3.26
CA LEU A 322 -7.46 -8.96 2.99
C LEU A 322 -8.36 -9.29 1.80
N LEU A 323 -9.49 -8.59 1.65
CA LEU A 323 -10.38 -8.74 0.49
C LEU A 323 -9.66 -8.39 -0.82
N GLY A 324 -9.02 -7.23 -0.88
CA GLY A 324 -8.29 -6.77 -2.06
C GLY A 324 -7.01 -7.57 -2.30
N GLY A 325 -6.23 -7.78 -1.25
CA GLY A 325 -4.94 -8.44 -1.29
C GLY A 325 -5.00 -9.88 -1.76
N SER A 326 -6.04 -10.64 -1.36
CA SER A 326 -6.22 -12.03 -1.79
C SER A 326 -6.42 -12.19 -3.31
N ARG A 327 -6.83 -11.14 -4.00
CA ARG A 327 -7.00 -11.14 -5.46
C ARG A 327 -5.67 -11.10 -6.21
N VAL A 328 -4.60 -10.56 -5.62
CA VAL A 328 -3.28 -10.45 -6.28
C VAL A 328 -2.70 -11.82 -6.64
N PRO A 329 -2.49 -12.77 -5.71
CA PRO A 329 -2.00 -14.09 -6.04
C PRO A 329 -3.02 -14.91 -6.86
N PHE A 330 -4.31 -14.65 -6.71
CA PHE A 330 -5.35 -15.32 -7.49
C PHE A 330 -5.25 -14.98 -8.97
N HIS A 331 -5.21 -13.70 -9.35
CA HIS A 331 -5.08 -13.30 -10.74
C HIS A 331 -3.76 -13.77 -11.35
N ALA A 332 -2.65 -13.64 -10.60
CA ALA A 332 -1.35 -14.12 -11.07
C ALA A 332 -1.32 -15.64 -11.30
N ALA A 333 -2.03 -16.41 -10.49
CA ALA A 333 -2.16 -17.87 -10.69
C ALA A 333 -3.01 -18.19 -11.92
N ARG A 334 -4.07 -17.45 -12.17
CA ARG A 334 -4.91 -17.62 -13.39
C ARG A 334 -4.15 -17.22 -14.66
N ASP A 335 -3.32 -16.19 -14.61
CA ASP A 335 -2.42 -15.81 -15.69
C ASP A 335 -1.26 -16.82 -15.89
N GLY A 336 -1.24 -17.90 -15.10
CA GLY A 336 -0.20 -18.91 -15.16
C GLY A 336 1.20 -18.38 -14.77
N VAL A 337 1.26 -17.37 -13.92
CA VAL A 337 2.51 -16.73 -13.45
C VAL A 337 2.83 -17.11 -12.00
N PHE A 338 1.86 -17.63 -11.28
CA PHE A 338 2.03 -18.04 -9.88
C PHE A 338 1.51 -19.47 -9.66
N LEU A 339 1.62 -19.96 -8.42
CA LEU A 339 1.23 -21.32 -8.05
C LEU A 339 -0.27 -21.56 -8.31
N SER A 340 -0.61 -22.60 -9.06
CA SER A 340 -1.98 -22.90 -9.50
C SER A 340 -2.99 -23.09 -8.35
N ALA A 341 -2.52 -23.47 -7.16
CA ALA A 341 -3.39 -23.60 -5.98
C ALA A 341 -4.11 -22.30 -5.62
N PHE A 342 -3.47 -21.14 -5.82
CA PHE A 342 -4.04 -19.83 -5.55
C PHE A 342 -5.10 -19.40 -6.58
N GLY A 343 -5.14 -20.02 -7.76
CA GLY A 343 -6.15 -19.78 -8.80
C GLY A 343 -7.49 -20.46 -8.54
N ARG A 344 -7.68 -21.17 -7.41
CA ARG A 344 -8.90 -21.87 -7.06
C ARG A 344 -9.91 -20.93 -6.40
N LEU A 345 -11.15 -20.95 -6.91
CA LEU A 345 -12.29 -20.28 -6.28
C LEU A 345 -13.02 -21.25 -5.35
N HIS A 346 -13.67 -20.68 -4.32
CA HIS A 346 -14.56 -21.46 -3.47
C HIS A 346 -15.78 -21.93 -4.28
N PRO A 347 -16.15 -23.24 -4.24
CA PRO A 347 -17.18 -23.80 -5.12
C PRO A 347 -18.55 -23.13 -5.02
N GLN A 348 -18.93 -22.67 -3.82
CA GLN A 348 -20.26 -22.08 -3.55
C GLN A 348 -20.26 -20.55 -3.57
N HIS A 349 -19.15 -19.90 -3.20
CA HIS A 349 -19.12 -18.46 -2.94
C HIS A 349 -18.26 -17.66 -3.92
N ASN A 350 -17.58 -18.33 -4.86
CA ASN A 350 -16.79 -17.72 -5.94
C ASN A 350 -15.77 -16.65 -5.48
N PHE A 351 -15.03 -16.93 -4.41
CA PHE A 351 -13.92 -16.08 -3.95
C PHE A 351 -12.62 -16.89 -3.80
N PRO A 352 -11.43 -16.25 -3.81
CA PRO A 352 -10.13 -16.92 -3.76
C PRO A 352 -9.78 -17.39 -2.33
N HIS A 353 -10.41 -18.49 -1.88
CA HIS A 353 -10.33 -18.99 -0.52
C HIS A 353 -8.92 -19.39 -0.08
N VAL A 354 -8.12 -20.00 -0.97
CA VAL A 354 -6.75 -20.39 -0.64
C VAL A 354 -5.88 -19.16 -0.35
N ALA A 355 -5.97 -18.13 -1.20
CA ALA A 355 -5.24 -16.89 -1.02
C ALA A 355 -5.64 -16.18 0.29
N LEU A 356 -6.94 -16.10 0.54
CA LEU A 356 -7.48 -15.48 1.76
C LEU A 356 -7.00 -16.18 3.03
N LEU A 357 -7.07 -17.51 3.06
CA LEU A 357 -6.63 -18.30 4.23
C LEU A 357 -5.14 -18.15 4.49
N VAL A 358 -4.30 -18.28 3.44
CA VAL A 358 -2.84 -18.12 3.59
C VAL A 358 -2.50 -16.72 4.08
N MET A 359 -3.09 -15.68 3.48
CA MET A 359 -2.87 -14.30 3.93
C MET A 359 -3.39 -14.05 5.36
N GLY A 360 -4.53 -14.63 5.73
CA GLY A 360 -5.05 -14.57 7.09
C GLY A 360 -4.09 -15.19 8.10
N VAL A 361 -3.53 -16.37 7.79
CA VAL A 361 -2.53 -17.03 8.66
C VAL A 361 -1.26 -16.19 8.80
N VAL A 362 -0.75 -15.63 7.69
CA VAL A 362 0.44 -14.77 7.74
C VAL A 362 0.14 -13.48 8.51
N THR A 363 -1.07 -12.91 8.36
CA THR A 363 -1.51 -11.75 9.15
C THR A 363 -1.52 -12.07 10.64
N ALA A 364 -2.10 -13.21 11.03
CA ALA A 364 -2.12 -13.64 12.43
C ALA A 364 -0.70 -13.86 12.97
N ALA A 365 0.18 -14.49 12.18
CA ALA A 365 1.59 -14.68 12.56
C ALA A 365 2.33 -13.35 12.74
N GLY A 366 2.06 -12.35 11.91
CA GLY A 366 2.64 -11.01 12.02
C GLY A 366 2.25 -10.28 13.32
N THR A 367 1.12 -10.61 13.95
CA THR A 367 0.71 -9.98 15.22
C THR A 367 1.50 -10.44 16.43
N PHE A 368 2.39 -11.42 16.29
CA PHE A 368 3.32 -11.83 17.36
C PHE A 368 4.56 -10.94 17.45
N PHE A 369 4.78 -10.08 16.47
CA PHE A 369 5.86 -9.10 16.47
C PHE A 369 5.34 -7.74 16.94
N ASP A 370 6.25 -6.90 17.45
CA ASP A 370 5.93 -5.50 17.78
C ASP A 370 5.69 -4.68 16.50
N LEU A 371 4.93 -3.59 16.64
CA LEU A 371 4.53 -2.73 15.53
C LEU A 371 5.72 -2.24 14.70
N THR A 372 6.79 -1.79 15.36
CA THR A 372 7.99 -1.25 14.69
C THR A 372 8.68 -2.32 13.85
N THR A 373 8.83 -3.53 14.39
CA THR A 373 9.41 -4.67 13.65
C THR A 373 8.56 -5.02 12.42
N VAL A 374 7.23 -5.06 12.56
CA VAL A 374 6.34 -5.34 11.43
C VAL A 374 6.47 -4.28 10.35
N ILE A 375 6.51 -2.99 10.72
CA ILE A 375 6.70 -1.88 9.77
C ILE A 375 8.07 -2.00 9.07
N ASN A 376 9.14 -2.25 9.81
CA ASN A 376 10.49 -2.42 9.23
C ASN A 376 10.54 -3.59 8.25
N MET A 377 9.99 -4.75 8.61
CA MET A 377 9.92 -5.93 7.73
C MET A 377 9.11 -5.65 6.47
N LEU A 378 7.95 -5.00 6.61
CA LEU A 378 7.09 -4.60 5.50
C LEU A 378 7.85 -3.72 4.51
N ILE A 379 8.46 -2.65 5.00
CA ILE A 379 9.17 -1.68 4.16
C ILE A 379 10.37 -2.33 3.49
N ALA A 380 11.18 -3.09 4.23
CA ALA A 380 12.33 -3.79 3.65
C ALA A 380 11.95 -4.75 2.51
N VAL A 381 10.85 -5.49 2.64
CA VAL A 381 10.35 -6.37 1.57
C VAL A 381 9.81 -5.58 0.38
N ALA A 382 9.10 -4.48 0.64
CA ALA A 382 8.46 -3.68 -0.41
C ALA A 382 9.49 -2.93 -1.27
N VAL A 383 10.58 -2.41 -0.69
CA VAL A 383 11.54 -1.55 -1.40
C VAL A 383 12.13 -2.25 -2.62
N LEU A 384 12.65 -3.45 -2.47
CA LEU A 384 13.49 -4.09 -3.51
C LEU A 384 12.70 -4.46 -4.76
N LEU A 385 11.48 -4.96 -4.62
CA LEU A 385 10.70 -5.48 -5.75
C LEU A 385 9.48 -4.63 -6.10
N GLN A 386 8.87 -3.96 -5.13
CA GLN A 386 7.71 -3.11 -5.46
C GLN A 386 8.15 -1.72 -5.90
N ALA A 387 9.07 -1.07 -5.19
CA ALA A 387 9.50 0.28 -5.50
C ALA A 387 10.59 0.33 -6.57
N VAL A 388 11.75 -0.29 -6.33
CA VAL A 388 12.90 -0.22 -7.23
C VAL A 388 12.60 -0.83 -8.59
N ALA A 389 11.99 -2.03 -8.63
CA ALA A 389 11.63 -2.67 -9.88
C ALA A 389 10.59 -1.89 -10.67
N GLN A 390 9.66 -1.21 -10.00
CA GLN A 390 8.66 -0.37 -10.65
C GLN A 390 9.26 0.90 -11.26
N ILE A 391 10.17 1.58 -10.55
CA ILE A 391 10.89 2.74 -11.09
C ILE A 391 11.72 2.32 -12.30
N ALA A 392 12.39 1.17 -12.21
CA ALA A 392 13.11 0.58 -13.35
C ALA A 392 12.16 0.23 -14.51
N ALA A 393 10.96 -0.31 -14.21
CA ALA A 393 9.95 -0.63 -15.22
C ALA A 393 9.52 0.62 -16.00
N LEU A 394 9.28 1.75 -15.34
CA LEU A 394 8.96 3.02 -16.00
C LEU A 394 10.07 3.41 -17.00
N THR A 395 11.33 3.37 -16.57
CA THR A 395 12.47 3.72 -17.39
C THR A 395 12.64 2.78 -18.60
N VAL A 396 12.48 1.47 -18.36
CA VAL A 396 12.55 0.44 -19.41
C VAL A 396 11.44 0.63 -20.44
N LEU A 397 10.20 0.82 -20.00
CA LEU A 397 9.05 1.00 -20.88
C LEU A 397 9.13 2.31 -21.67
N ARG A 398 9.64 3.40 -21.09
CA ARG A 398 9.87 4.65 -21.82
C ARG A 398 10.89 4.49 -22.96
N ARG A 399 11.95 3.71 -22.74
CA ARG A 399 13.03 3.48 -23.72
C ARG A 399 12.63 2.46 -24.78
N ARG A 400 11.87 1.41 -24.42
CA ARG A 400 11.59 0.28 -25.31
C ARG A 400 10.25 0.33 -26.01
N GLN A 401 9.30 1.01 -25.41
CA GLN A 401 7.96 1.20 -25.96
C GLN A 401 7.63 2.70 -26.04
N PRO A 402 8.36 3.48 -26.85
CA PRO A 402 8.13 4.92 -26.99
C PRO A 402 6.74 5.22 -27.56
N ALA A 403 6.19 4.33 -28.39
CA ALA A 403 4.86 4.41 -28.98
C ALA A 403 3.71 4.06 -28.01
N LEU A 404 4.02 3.54 -26.80
CA LEU A 404 2.98 3.25 -25.81
C LEU A 404 2.22 4.53 -25.48
N HIS A 405 0.89 4.51 -25.64
CA HIS A 405 0.05 5.65 -25.31
C HIS A 405 0.10 5.94 -23.82
N ARG A 406 0.53 7.16 -23.45
CA ARG A 406 0.64 7.65 -22.07
C ARG A 406 -0.26 8.86 -21.88
N PRO A 407 -1.51 8.69 -21.44
CA PRO A 407 -2.42 9.81 -21.21
C PRO A 407 -1.91 10.78 -20.14
N TYR A 408 -1.11 10.27 -19.21
CA TYR A 408 -0.37 11.03 -18.22
C TYR A 408 1.13 10.73 -18.34
N ARG A 409 1.96 11.75 -18.31
CA ARG A 409 3.43 11.64 -18.26
C ARG A 409 3.94 12.30 -16.99
N GLN A 410 4.85 11.64 -16.30
CA GLN A 410 5.47 12.16 -15.08
C GLN A 410 6.14 13.51 -15.36
N TRP A 411 5.78 14.50 -14.56
CA TRP A 411 6.39 15.84 -14.64
C TRP A 411 7.86 15.78 -14.28
N LEU A 412 8.67 16.61 -14.95
CA LEU A 412 10.10 16.74 -14.68
C LEU A 412 10.88 15.42 -14.72
N TYR A 413 10.41 14.41 -15.49
CA TYR A 413 11.18 13.17 -15.63
C TYR A 413 12.61 13.46 -16.12
N PRO A 414 13.69 12.86 -15.54
CA PRO A 414 13.67 11.73 -14.59
C PRO A 414 13.75 12.13 -13.11
N ILE A 415 13.67 13.42 -12.74
CA ILE A 415 13.94 13.90 -11.39
C ILE A 415 13.09 13.21 -10.32
N PRO A 416 11.74 13.16 -10.40
CA PRO A 416 10.96 12.47 -9.36
C PRO A 416 11.28 10.97 -9.28
N SER A 417 11.57 10.31 -10.40
CA SER A 417 11.98 8.90 -10.38
C SER A 417 13.32 8.69 -9.67
N LEU A 418 14.26 9.63 -9.82
CA LEU A 418 15.55 9.58 -9.12
C LEU A 418 15.37 9.89 -7.62
N VAL A 419 14.54 10.87 -7.28
CA VAL A 419 14.21 11.18 -5.88
C VAL A 419 13.55 9.97 -5.21
N ALA A 420 12.59 9.33 -5.89
CA ALA A 420 11.96 8.11 -5.40
C ALA A 420 12.98 6.99 -5.20
N LEU A 421 13.86 6.75 -6.19
CA LEU A 421 14.88 5.70 -6.10
C LEU A 421 15.85 5.94 -4.93
N VAL A 422 16.41 7.15 -4.83
CA VAL A 422 17.34 7.50 -3.75
C VAL A 422 16.65 7.43 -2.39
N GLY A 423 15.43 7.97 -2.29
CA GLY A 423 14.64 7.92 -1.07
C GLY A 423 14.33 6.49 -0.63
N TRP A 424 13.91 5.61 -1.53
CA TRP A 424 13.67 4.21 -1.21
C TRP A 424 14.93 3.45 -0.81
N LEU A 425 16.07 3.71 -1.46
CA LEU A 425 17.35 3.12 -1.07
C LEU A 425 17.80 3.62 0.30
N TYR A 426 17.59 4.91 0.60
CA TYR A 426 17.90 5.47 1.92
C TYR A 426 17.00 4.86 3.00
N VAL A 427 15.70 4.72 2.75
CA VAL A 427 14.75 4.06 3.66
C VAL A 427 15.17 2.61 3.90
N PHE A 428 15.55 1.86 2.85
CA PHE A 428 16.06 0.49 3.01
C PHE A 428 17.33 0.43 3.85
N TYR A 429 18.27 1.36 3.63
CA TYR A 429 19.51 1.45 4.42
C TYR A 429 19.22 1.77 5.91
N ALA A 430 18.23 2.61 6.17
CA ALA A 430 17.82 2.98 7.53
C ALA A 430 17.02 1.88 8.27
N THR A 431 16.51 0.88 7.55
CA THR A 431 15.82 -0.25 8.17
C THR A 431 16.79 -1.08 9.02
N ASP A 432 16.32 -1.69 10.09
CA ASP A 432 17.15 -2.53 10.95
C ASP A 432 17.72 -3.75 10.21
N HIS A 433 18.93 -4.14 10.59
CA HIS A 433 19.68 -5.22 9.92
C HIS A 433 18.94 -6.56 9.92
N ARG A 434 18.16 -6.85 10.98
CA ARG A 434 17.35 -8.08 11.05
C ARG A 434 16.26 -8.10 9.98
N SER A 435 15.54 -6.99 9.80
CA SER A 435 14.50 -6.85 8.77
C SER A 435 15.10 -6.88 7.36
N GLN A 436 16.26 -6.26 7.12
CA GLN A 436 16.99 -6.39 5.85
C GLN A 436 17.34 -7.83 5.53
N LEU A 437 17.89 -8.56 6.50
CA LEU A 437 18.27 -9.97 6.34
C LEU A 437 17.03 -10.85 6.05
N MET A 438 15.95 -10.68 6.84
CA MET A 438 14.72 -11.44 6.64
C MET A 438 14.10 -11.19 5.27
N SER A 439 14.10 -9.93 4.81
CA SER A 439 13.60 -9.55 3.48
C SER A 439 14.45 -10.17 2.37
N THR A 440 15.76 -10.16 2.52
CA THR A 440 16.68 -10.77 1.56
C THR A 440 16.48 -12.28 1.50
N ILE A 441 16.35 -12.95 2.65
CA ILE A 441 16.04 -14.38 2.73
C ILE A 441 14.69 -14.68 2.07
N TRP A 442 13.66 -13.86 2.32
CA TRP A 442 12.33 -14.04 1.71
C TRP A 442 12.40 -13.98 0.18
N ILE A 443 13.11 -13.00 -0.37
CA ILE A 443 13.32 -12.87 -1.82
C ILE A 443 14.14 -14.04 -2.38
N ALA A 444 15.19 -14.49 -1.68
CA ALA A 444 15.97 -15.65 -2.07
C ALA A 444 15.11 -16.93 -2.09
N LEU A 445 14.27 -17.14 -1.08
CA LEU A 445 13.29 -18.24 -1.06
C LEU A 445 12.32 -18.14 -2.23
N GLY A 446 11.86 -16.93 -2.58
CA GLY A 446 11.03 -16.68 -3.74
C GLY A 446 11.72 -17.06 -5.06
N LEU A 447 13.01 -16.75 -5.18
CA LEU A 447 13.80 -17.15 -6.34
C LEU A 447 13.91 -18.68 -6.44
N ILE A 448 14.20 -19.34 -5.31
CA ILE A 448 14.28 -20.81 -5.25
C ILE A 448 12.91 -21.43 -5.61
N ALA A 449 11.84 -20.92 -5.01
CA ALA A 449 10.48 -21.36 -5.30
C ALA A 449 10.13 -21.19 -6.78
N PHE A 450 10.50 -20.07 -7.38
CA PHE A 450 10.33 -19.83 -8.80
C PHE A 450 11.09 -20.85 -9.66
N LEU A 451 12.35 -21.11 -9.35
CA LEU A 451 13.17 -22.05 -10.12
C LEU A 451 12.60 -23.48 -10.08
N ILE A 452 12.15 -23.91 -8.89
CA ILE A 452 11.49 -25.22 -8.71
C ILE A 452 10.17 -25.24 -9.52
N TRP A 453 9.33 -24.22 -9.36
CA TRP A 453 8.06 -24.11 -10.06
C TRP A 453 8.23 -24.07 -11.58
N ALA A 454 9.16 -23.26 -12.08
CA ALA A 454 9.43 -23.13 -13.51
C ALA A 454 9.90 -24.44 -14.12
N ARG A 455 10.70 -25.24 -13.38
CA ARG A 455 11.14 -26.58 -13.81
C ARG A 455 9.97 -27.56 -13.88
N VAL A 456 9.13 -27.58 -12.85
CA VAL A 456 7.95 -28.47 -12.80
C VAL A 456 6.94 -28.10 -13.88
N ALA A 457 6.69 -26.80 -14.09
CA ALA A 457 5.80 -26.30 -15.12
C ALA A 457 6.39 -26.33 -16.54
N ARG A 458 7.61 -26.89 -16.70
CA ARG A 458 8.35 -26.95 -17.99
C ARG A 458 8.53 -25.57 -18.67
N GLN A 459 8.67 -24.50 -17.88
CA GLN A 459 8.87 -23.13 -18.35
C GLN A 459 10.30 -22.64 -18.10
N TRP A 460 11.21 -23.55 -17.88
CA TRP A 460 12.62 -23.29 -17.62
C TRP A 460 13.35 -22.78 -18.87
N PRO A 461 14.32 -21.86 -18.74
CA PRO A 461 14.74 -21.16 -17.51
C PRO A 461 13.87 -19.97 -17.12
N PHE A 462 13.24 -19.24 -18.04
CA PHE A 462 12.54 -17.98 -17.75
C PHE A 462 11.22 -17.82 -18.50
N GLY A 463 10.64 -18.90 -18.98
CA GLY A 463 9.37 -18.90 -19.69
C GLY A 463 9.49 -19.36 -21.14
N PRO A 464 8.34 -19.56 -21.83
CA PRO A 464 8.34 -20.08 -23.19
C PRO A 464 8.98 -19.09 -24.18
N LYS A 465 9.72 -19.61 -25.15
CA LYS A 465 10.41 -18.81 -26.19
C LYS A 465 9.46 -17.90 -26.97
N HIS A 466 8.23 -18.33 -27.19
CA HIS A 466 7.23 -17.56 -27.95
C HIS A 466 6.91 -16.19 -27.31
N ILE A 467 6.97 -16.04 -25.99
CA ILE A 467 6.76 -14.73 -25.35
C ILE A 467 7.85 -13.74 -25.77
N ARG A 468 9.09 -14.22 -25.89
CA ARG A 468 10.22 -13.40 -26.35
C ARG A 468 10.07 -13.05 -27.84
N GLU A 469 9.65 -14.00 -28.65
CA GLU A 469 9.45 -13.84 -30.09
C GLU A 469 8.34 -12.83 -30.38
N THR A 470 7.18 -13.00 -29.76
CA THR A 470 6.05 -12.05 -29.88
C THR A 470 6.43 -10.64 -29.46
N PHE A 471 7.25 -10.50 -28.41
CA PHE A 471 7.73 -9.19 -27.97
C PHE A 471 8.68 -8.56 -28.99
N LEU A 472 9.60 -9.34 -29.57
CA LEU A 472 10.53 -8.87 -30.62
C LEU A 472 9.79 -8.48 -31.90
N GLU A 473 8.74 -9.20 -32.26
CA GLU A 473 7.88 -8.88 -33.41
C GLU A 473 7.13 -7.56 -33.18
N ARG A 474 6.55 -7.34 -32.00
CA ARG A 474 5.91 -6.06 -31.64
C ARG A 474 6.89 -4.89 -31.66
N GLN A 475 8.15 -5.10 -31.24
CA GLN A 475 9.20 -4.06 -31.35
C GLN A 475 9.55 -3.75 -32.79
N LYS A 476 9.65 -4.75 -33.67
CA LYS A 476 9.94 -4.55 -35.10
C LYS A 476 8.79 -3.81 -35.77
N SER A 477 7.55 -4.18 -35.49
CA SER A 477 6.35 -3.51 -36.01
C SER A 477 6.25 -2.05 -35.55
N ALA A 478 6.58 -1.76 -34.27
CA ALA A 478 6.59 -0.39 -33.76
C ALA A 478 7.74 0.48 -34.28
N ALA A 479 8.83 -0.14 -34.74
CA ALA A 479 9.97 0.58 -35.35
C ALA A 479 9.80 0.84 -36.86
N SER A 480 8.81 0.20 -37.51
CA SER A 480 8.49 0.35 -38.93
C SER A 480 7.38 1.39 -39.22
N HIS A 481 6.84 1.99 -38.14
CA HIS A 481 5.89 3.11 -38.17
C HIS A 481 6.48 4.33 -37.44
#